data_cd6e6e9b80dc041b52f9007bbe1d9f5b
#
_entry.id   cd6e6e9b80dc041b52f9007bbe1d9f5b
#
_cell.length_a   1.000
_cell.length_b   1.000
_cell.length_c   1.000
_cell.angle_alpha   90.00
_cell.angle_beta   90.00
_cell.angle_gamma   90.00
#
_symmetry.space_group_name_H-M   'P 1'
#
loop_
_entity.id
_entity.type
_entity.pdbx_description
1 polymer ?
#
loop_
_entity_poly.entity_id
_entity_poly.type
_entity_poly.pdbx_seq_one_letter_code
_entity_poly.pdbx_strand_id
1 'polypeptide(L)'
;MRRKTNFKGRVQGVGFRWNTEKAVKNFCVTGYVKNLPNGSVELLLEGNSGEVLKAEKSVEERMRGFWRERESEELPGVHHWKEFKIHY
;
A
#
# COMPACT_ATOMS: atom_id res chain seq x y z
N MET A 1 -11.55 8.22 1.98
CA MET A 1 -10.75 7.49 2.98
C MET A 1 -9.27 7.69 2.69
N ARG A 2 -8.50 7.82 3.74
CA ARG A 2 -7.03 7.77 3.69
C ARG A 2 -6.62 6.62 4.61
N ARG A 3 -5.85 5.68 4.10
CA ARG A 3 -5.50 4.49 4.88
C ARG A 3 -4.04 4.13 4.68
N LYS A 4 -3.33 4.02 5.79
CA LYS A 4 -1.91 3.66 5.80
C LYS A 4 -1.76 2.23 6.31
N THR A 5 -1.06 1.40 5.55
CA THR A 5 -0.78 0.02 5.91
C THR A 5 0.72 -0.19 5.94
N ASN A 6 1.20 -0.82 7.00
CA ASN A 6 2.61 -1.19 7.14
C ASN A 6 2.72 -2.70 7.05
N PHE A 7 3.51 -3.18 6.10
CA PHE A 7 3.77 -4.61 5.90
C PHE A 7 5.14 -4.95 6.46
N LYS A 8 5.19 -5.97 7.29
CA LYS A 8 6.43 -6.47 7.91
C LYS A 8 6.67 -7.91 7.46
N GLY A 9 7.93 -8.29 7.38
CA GLY A 9 8.35 -9.61 6.96
C GLY A 9 9.44 -9.52 5.90
N ARG A 10 9.45 -10.45 4.97
CA ARG A 10 10.40 -10.43 3.86
C ARG A 10 9.83 -9.61 2.72
N VAL A 11 9.76 -8.29 2.93
CA VAL A 11 9.04 -7.38 2.05
C VAL A 11 9.92 -6.45 1.23
N GLN A 12 11.21 -6.32 1.57
CA GLN A 12 12.14 -5.52 0.78
C GLN A 12 13.04 -6.42 -0.05
N GLY A 13 13.43 -5.94 -1.23
CA GLY A 13 14.29 -6.70 -2.13
C GLY A 13 13.59 -7.82 -2.90
N VAL A 14 12.25 -7.85 -2.87
CA VAL A 14 11.44 -8.90 -3.53
C VAL A 14 10.47 -8.34 -4.56
N GLY A 15 10.64 -7.07 -4.93
CA GLY A 15 9.74 -6.42 -5.89
C GLY A 15 8.40 -6.02 -5.30
N PHE A 16 8.33 -5.83 -3.98
CA PHE A 16 7.08 -5.50 -3.30
C PHE A 16 6.46 -4.21 -3.83
N ARG A 17 7.26 -3.14 -3.94
CA ARG A 17 6.77 -1.85 -4.43
C ARG A 17 6.25 -1.93 -5.86
N TRP A 18 6.97 -2.63 -6.73
CA TRP A 18 6.57 -2.83 -8.12
C TRP A 18 5.26 -3.61 -8.20
N ASN A 19 5.16 -4.70 -7.45
CA ASN A 19 3.95 -5.51 -7.40
C ASN A 19 2.76 -4.74 -6.81
N THR A 20 3.01 -3.90 -5.82
CA THR A 20 1.98 -3.04 -5.23
C THR A 20 1.42 -2.09 -6.27
N GLU A 21 2.29 -1.42 -7.02
CA GLU A 21 1.86 -0.52 -8.09
C GLU A 21 0.98 -1.26 -9.11
N LYS A 22 1.38 -2.46 -9.49
CA LYS A 22 0.58 -3.29 -10.41
C LYS A 22 -0.78 -3.65 -9.82
N ALA A 23 -0.81 -4.03 -8.54
CA ALA A 23 -2.04 -4.42 -7.87
C ALA A 23 -3.05 -3.27 -7.79
N VAL A 24 -2.59 -2.07 -7.40
CA VAL A 24 -3.50 -0.94 -7.19
C VAL A 24 -3.94 -0.27 -8.48
N LYS A 25 -3.28 -0.54 -9.59
CA LYS A 25 -3.59 0.06 -10.89
C LYS A 25 -5.02 -0.20 -11.35
N ASN A 26 -5.63 -1.26 -10.88
CA ASN A 26 -7.00 -1.64 -11.25
C ASN A 26 -8.08 -0.93 -10.42
N PHE A 27 -7.67 -0.09 -9.50
CA PHE A 27 -8.59 0.58 -8.57
C PHE A 27 -8.44 2.09 -8.65
N CYS A 28 -9.51 2.81 -8.31
CA CYS A 28 -9.51 4.27 -8.30
C CYS A 28 -8.93 4.79 -6.99
N VAL A 29 -7.62 4.64 -6.84
CA VAL A 29 -6.90 5.07 -5.64
C VAL A 29 -5.64 5.85 -6.02
N THR A 30 -5.22 6.71 -5.09
CA THR A 30 -3.96 7.45 -5.20
C THR A 30 -3.15 7.21 -3.93
N GLY A 31 -1.91 7.66 -3.90
CA GLY A 31 -1.05 7.49 -2.74
C GLY A 31 0.36 7.07 -3.13
N TYR A 32 0.97 6.25 -2.28
CA TYR A 32 2.34 5.82 -2.51
C TYR A 32 2.65 4.49 -1.82
N VAL A 33 3.74 3.89 -2.23
CA VAL A 33 4.37 2.75 -1.55
C VAL A 33 5.85 3.04 -1.41
N LYS A 34 6.42 2.83 -0.24
CA LYS A 34 7.85 3.05 0.01
C LYS A 34 8.42 2.06 1.02
N ASN A 35 9.71 1.77 0.87
CA ASN A 35 10.46 1.01 1.85
C ASN A 35 10.84 1.93 3.01
N LEU A 36 10.71 1.42 4.23
CA LEU A 36 11.14 2.16 5.42
C LEU A 36 12.49 1.64 5.91
N PRO A 37 13.27 2.47 6.66
CA PRO A 37 14.57 2.05 7.17
C PRO A 37 14.54 0.82 8.07
N ASN A 38 13.40 0.55 8.71
CA ASN A 38 13.25 -0.62 9.60
C ASN A 38 12.98 -1.93 8.87
N GLY A 39 13.03 -1.93 7.54
CA GLY A 39 12.81 -3.14 6.75
C GLY A 39 11.37 -3.39 6.33
N SER A 40 10.44 -2.56 6.79
CA SER A 40 9.03 -2.69 6.42
C SER A 40 8.69 -1.90 5.16
N VAL A 41 7.48 -2.11 4.64
CA VAL A 41 6.96 -1.36 3.50
C VAL A 41 5.72 -0.59 3.95
N GLU A 42 5.68 0.70 3.65
CA GLU A 42 4.55 1.56 3.96
C GLU A 42 3.73 1.83 2.70
N LEU A 43 2.44 1.59 2.80
CA LEU A 43 1.47 1.82 1.72
C LEU A 43 0.45 2.83 2.20
N LEU A 44 0.31 3.94 1.45
CA LEU A 44 -0.76 4.90 1.69
C LEU A 44 -1.71 4.87 0.51
N LEU A 45 -3.00 4.69 0.80
CA LEU A 45 -4.05 4.71 -0.20
C LEU A 45 -5.08 5.79 0.12
N GLU A 46 -5.48 6.53 -0.90
CA GLU A 46 -6.53 7.55 -0.82
C GLU A 46 -7.55 7.30 -1.91
N GLY A 47 -8.82 7.46 -1.56
CA GLY A 47 -9.93 7.25 -2.49
C GLY A 47 -11.21 6.97 -1.72
N ASN A 48 -12.27 6.52 -2.40
CA ASN A 48 -13.45 6.11 -1.66
C ASN A 48 -13.16 4.80 -0.92
N SER A 49 -13.89 4.56 0.16
CA SER A 49 -13.57 3.45 1.07
C SER A 49 -13.62 2.08 0.39
N GLY A 50 -14.59 1.86 -0.50
CA GLY A 50 -14.69 0.60 -1.23
C GLY A 50 -13.47 0.30 -2.07
N GLU A 51 -13.00 1.31 -2.81
CA GLU A 51 -11.82 1.17 -3.67
C GLU A 51 -10.54 1.00 -2.87
N VAL A 52 -10.39 1.77 -1.80
CA VAL A 52 -9.21 1.68 -0.93
C VAL A 52 -9.10 0.29 -0.30
N LEU A 53 -10.19 -0.25 0.24
CA LEU A 53 -10.16 -1.55 0.89
C LEU A 53 -9.93 -2.68 -0.10
N LYS A 54 -10.50 -2.60 -1.29
CA LYS A 54 -10.25 -3.59 -2.35
C LYS A 54 -8.81 -3.55 -2.84
N ALA A 55 -8.26 -2.35 -3.00
CA ALA A 55 -6.87 -2.18 -3.43
C ALA A 55 -5.91 -2.76 -2.39
N GLU A 56 -6.13 -2.47 -1.11
CA GLU A 56 -5.32 -3.03 -0.03
C GLU A 56 -5.37 -4.56 -0.04
N LYS A 57 -6.56 -5.12 -0.17
CA LYS A 57 -6.72 -6.57 -0.22
C LYS A 57 -5.99 -7.18 -1.42
N SER A 58 -6.02 -6.51 -2.57
CA SER A 58 -5.31 -6.97 -3.75
C SER A 58 -3.80 -7.03 -3.50
N VAL A 59 -3.24 -6.03 -2.82
CA VAL A 59 -1.82 -6.04 -2.44
C VAL A 59 -1.52 -7.19 -1.49
N GLU A 60 -2.35 -7.38 -0.47
CA GLU A 60 -2.17 -8.48 0.50
C GLU A 60 -2.13 -9.83 -0.19
N GLU A 61 -3.07 -10.08 -1.08
CA GLU A 61 -3.16 -11.37 -1.77
C GLU A 61 -2.01 -11.56 -2.74
N ARG A 62 -1.64 -10.51 -3.47
CA ARG A 62 -0.55 -10.58 -4.44
C ARG A 62 0.80 -10.85 -3.78
N MET A 63 1.01 -10.32 -2.58
CA MET A 63 2.27 -10.47 -1.85
C MET A 63 2.20 -11.50 -0.72
N ARG A 64 1.18 -12.35 -0.72
CA ARG A 64 1.06 -13.43 0.25
C ARG A 64 2.31 -14.30 0.21
N GLY A 65 2.83 -14.63 1.39
CA GLY A 65 4.07 -15.40 1.53
C GLY A 65 5.31 -14.55 1.74
N PHE A 66 5.24 -13.25 1.46
CA PHE A 66 6.35 -12.32 1.71
C PHE A 66 6.14 -11.51 2.99
N TRP A 67 4.92 -11.01 3.22
CA TRP A 67 4.63 -10.32 4.48
C TRP A 67 4.16 -11.32 5.53
N ARG A 68 4.49 -11.05 6.80
CA ARG A 68 4.08 -11.86 7.95
C ARG A 68 3.08 -11.16 8.84
N GLU A 69 3.23 -9.84 8.95
CA GLU A 69 2.35 -9.00 9.74
C GLU A 69 2.00 -7.78 8.93
N ARG A 70 0.82 -7.27 9.16
CA ARG A 70 0.42 -5.98 8.63
C ARG A 70 -0.41 -5.24 9.65
N GLU A 71 -0.26 -3.93 9.67
CA GLU A 71 -1.03 -3.05 10.50
C GLU A 71 -1.60 -1.96 9.61
N SER A 72 -2.89 -1.67 9.75
CA SER A 72 -3.55 -0.63 8.98
C SER A 72 -4.24 0.34 9.91
N GLU A 73 -4.25 1.61 9.52
CA GLU A 73 -4.99 2.64 10.22
C GLU A 73 -5.60 3.62 9.22
N GLU A 74 -6.77 4.12 9.53
CA GLU A 74 -7.38 5.17 8.76
C GLU A 74 -6.81 6.50 9.26
N LEU A 75 -6.40 7.36 8.33
CA LEU A 75 -5.84 8.68 8.65
C LEU A 75 -6.90 9.76 8.46
N PRO A 76 -6.88 10.80 9.30
CA PRO A 76 -7.77 11.93 9.13
C PRO A 76 -7.30 12.84 8.00
N GLY A 77 -8.15 13.77 7.61
CA GLY A 77 -7.79 14.82 6.68
C GLY A 77 -8.25 14.56 5.25
N VAL A 78 -7.91 15.51 4.39
CA VAL A 78 -8.30 15.46 2.97
C VAL A 78 -7.24 14.71 2.16
N HIS A 79 -7.64 14.28 0.97
CA HIS A 79 -6.73 13.59 0.07
C HIS A 79 -5.62 14.53 -0.40
N HIS A 80 -4.39 14.04 -0.40
CA HIS A 80 -3.19 14.79 -0.77
C HIS A 80 -2.66 14.39 -2.13
N TRP A 81 -2.85 13.13 -2.51
CA TRP A 81 -2.18 12.55 -3.66
C TRP A 81 -3.08 12.57 -4.87
N LYS A 82 -2.49 12.92 -6.03
CA LYS A 82 -3.23 12.98 -7.29
C LYS A 82 -3.04 11.74 -8.14
N GLU A 83 -2.04 10.93 -7.81
CA GLU A 83 -1.73 9.69 -8.51
C GLU A 83 -1.09 8.71 -7.53
N PHE A 84 -0.89 7.47 -7.97
CA PHE A 84 -0.18 6.48 -7.16
C PHE A 84 1.27 6.38 -7.65
N LYS A 85 2.22 6.47 -6.75
CA LYS A 85 3.65 6.42 -7.08
C LYS A 85 4.43 5.49 -6.16
N ILE A 86 5.52 4.96 -6.71
CA ILE A 86 6.54 4.29 -5.91
C ILE A 86 7.49 5.38 -5.41
N HIS A 87 7.73 5.41 -4.11
CA HIS A 87 8.71 6.31 -3.50
C HIS A 87 10.00 5.54 -3.19
N TYR A 88 11.11 6.18 -3.51
CA TYR A 88 12.45 5.61 -3.29
C TYR A 88 13.19 6.31 -2.12
#